data_cd3f344df14b06b07455a9ade6a6f85c
#
_entry.id   cd3f344df14b06b07455a9ade6a6f85c
#
_cell.length_a   1.000
_cell.length_b   1.000
_cell.length_c   1.000
_cell.angle_alpha   90.00
_cell.angle_beta   90.00
_cell.angle_gamma   90.00
#
_symmetry.space_group_name_H-M   'P 1'
#
loop_
_entity.id
_entity.type
_entity.pdbx_description
1 polymer ?
#
loop_
_entity_poly.entity_id
_entity_poly.type
_entity_poly.pdbx_seq_one_letter_code
_entity_poly.pdbx_strand_id
1 'polypeptide(L)'
;MFFSGFADEACADLAGQIEVTKELGWRYIELRNVDGKMLGTMDDREFEALEQQLSEAGVSINCYGRAVANWACHPRKDEDFEKSRKELLTAIPRMQKLGCKMLRGMSFLVPEDEPGDSPELEGIIFAKVRELVKICEDNGIVYGHENCMNYGGMSYVHTLKLIDAVDSPAFTLIFDTGNPCFNLRQLGSKPYPIQSSWEFYRRCRPFITHVHIKDAVALPKADGSRPDPRYTFAGDGTGDVRAIMIDLRESGYDGGITMEPHVGTVFHDQNADKDSEEAKSFRRSIYLEYCRRFTQLMKECGWFLEGPGGHAAKI
;
A
#
# COMPACT_ATOMS: atom_id res chain seq x y z
N MET A 1 -11.15 13.80 2.43
CA MET A 1 -10.64 12.60 1.75
C MET A 1 -10.01 13.03 0.42
N PHE A 2 -8.96 12.37 -0.04
CA PHE A 2 -8.29 12.65 -1.32
C PHE A 2 -7.92 11.34 -2.04
N PHE A 3 -7.78 11.41 -3.37
CA PHE A 3 -7.29 10.31 -4.18
C PHE A 3 -5.81 10.46 -4.48
N SER A 4 -5.13 9.31 -4.55
CA SER A 4 -3.78 9.13 -5.07
C SER A 4 -3.63 7.77 -5.76
N GLY A 5 -2.45 7.46 -6.25
CA GLY A 5 -2.19 6.15 -6.83
C GLY A 5 -0.72 5.83 -6.94
N PHE A 6 -0.42 4.55 -7.08
CA PHE A 6 0.87 4.06 -7.54
C PHE A 6 1.00 4.30 -9.04
N ALA A 7 1.30 5.55 -9.41
CA ALA A 7 1.34 5.98 -10.81
C ALA A 7 2.46 5.30 -11.62
N ASP A 8 3.43 4.67 -10.94
CA ASP A 8 4.44 3.81 -11.56
C ASP A 8 3.85 2.51 -12.17
N GLU A 9 2.60 2.17 -11.85
CA GLU A 9 1.85 1.13 -12.58
C GLU A 9 1.43 1.59 -13.99
N ALA A 10 1.26 2.88 -14.20
CA ALA A 10 0.96 3.44 -15.51
C ALA A 10 2.23 3.78 -16.30
N CYS A 11 3.18 4.50 -15.68
CA CYS A 11 4.37 5.03 -16.32
C CYS A 11 5.59 4.89 -15.40
N ALA A 12 6.73 4.46 -15.97
CA ALA A 12 7.95 4.31 -15.17
C ALA A 12 8.57 5.66 -14.81
N ASP A 13 8.57 6.61 -15.75
CA ASP A 13 9.15 7.93 -15.58
C ASP A 13 8.23 8.90 -14.84
N LEU A 14 8.83 9.90 -14.19
CA LEU A 14 8.10 10.86 -13.37
C LEU A 14 7.13 11.73 -14.19
N ALA A 15 7.52 12.13 -15.41
CA ALA A 15 6.68 12.98 -16.24
C ALA A 15 5.37 12.26 -16.59
N GLY A 16 5.45 11.00 -16.99
CA GLY A 16 4.28 10.16 -17.23
C GLY A 16 3.42 9.93 -15.97
N GLN A 17 4.06 9.72 -14.81
CA GLN A 17 3.34 9.60 -13.53
C GLN A 17 2.58 10.89 -13.18
N ILE A 18 3.19 12.04 -13.38
CA ILE A 18 2.55 13.36 -13.21
C ILE A 18 1.40 13.54 -14.18
N GLU A 19 1.62 13.18 -15.44
CA GLU A 19 0.62 13.35 -16.51
C GLU A 19 -0.66 12.55 -16.19
N VAL A 20 -0.55 11.25 -15.88
CA VAL A 20 -1.73 10.43 -15.55
C VAL A 20 -2.44 10.92 -14.29
N THR A 21 -1.69 11.41 -13.29
CA THR A 21 -2.25 11.98 -12.08
C THR A 21 -3.08 13.23 -12.38
N LYS A 22 -2.55 14.12 -13.23
CA LYS A 22 -3.28 15.33 -13.66
C LYS A 22 -4.46 15.02 -14.59
N GLU A 23 -4.35 14.02 -15.47
CA GLU A 23 -5.46 13.57 -16.33
C GLU A 23 -6.65 13.08 -15.52
N LEU A 24 -6.38 12.45 -14.36
CA LEU A 24 -7.41 12.04 -13.39
C LEU A 24 -7.94 13.22 -12.55
N GLY A 25 -7.34 14.40 -12.67
CA GLY A 25 -7.64 15.58 -11.85
C GLY A 25 -7.12 15.47 -10.41
N TRP A 26 -6.21 14.55 -10.14
CA TRP A 26 -5.64 14.35 -8.81
C TRP A 26 -4.42 15.25 -8.57
N ARG A 27 -4.04 15.36 -7.28
CA ARG A 27 -2.90 16.17 -6.84
C ARG A 27 -1.83 15.35 -6.11
N TYR A 28 -2.08 14.06 -5.87
CA TYR A 28 -1.21 13.25 -5.05
C TYR A 28 -0.78 11.98 -5.78
N ILE A 29 0.49 11.64 -5.60
CA ILE A 29 1.08 10.35 -5.98
C ILE A 29 1.54 9.64 -4.71
N GLU A 30 1.23 8.36 -4.57
CA GLU A 30 1.95 7.49 -3.65
C GLU A 30 3.20 7.00 -4.36
N LEU A 31 4.35 7.55 -3.96
CA LEU A 31 5.59 7.36 -4.70
C LEU A 31 6.29 6.08 -4.27
N ARG A 32 6.34 5.09 -5.16
CA ARG A 32 7.06 3.83 -4.96
C ARG A 32 8.44 3.86 -5.63
N ASN A 33 8.49 4.21 -6.90
CA ASN A 33 9.72 4.39 -7.64
C ASN A 33 9.54 5.33 -8.85
N VAL A 34 10.66 5.83 -9.39
CA VAL A 34 10.75 6.55 -10.66
C VAL A 34 11.89 5.93 -11.45
N ASP A 35 11.62 5.42 -12.64
CA ASP A 35 12.60 4.71 -13.47
C ASP A 35 13.36 3.59 -12.72
N GLY A 36 12.63 2.87 -11.85
CA GLY A 36 13.19 1.82 -11.02
C GLY A 36 14.00 2.31 -9.81
N LYS A 37 14.15 3.62 -9.61
CA LYS A 37 14.88 4.21 -8.48
C LYS A 37 13.93 4.61 -7.36
N MET A 38 14.35 4.38 -6.12
CA MET A 38 13.66 4.78 -4.91
C MET A 38 14.21 6.12 -4.41
N LEU A 39 13.45 6.87 -3.60
CA LEU A 39 13.92 8.14 -3.01
C LEU A 39 15.30 8.01 -2.34
N GLY A 40 15.51 6.97 -1.56
CA GLY A 40 16.76 6.75 -0.85
C GLY A 40 17.97 6.37 -1.73
N THR A 41 17.75 6.00 -3.00
CA THR A 41 18.81 5.58 -3.93
C THR A 41 19.10 6.57 -5.06
N MET A 42 18.29 7.61 -5.21
CA MET A 42 18.56 8.71 -6.13
C MET A 42 19.82 9.47 -5.69
N ASP A 43 20.58 10.01 -6.62
CA ASP A 43 21.58 11.04 -6.29
C ASP A 43 20.89 12.40 -6.03
N ASP A 44 21.66 13.39 -5.59
CA ASP A 44 21.07 14.70 -5.22
C ASP A 44 20.51 15.45 -6.43
N ARG A 45 21.14 15.33 -7.62
CA ARG A 45 20.65 15.96 -8.86
C ARG A 45 19.33 15.35 -9.32
N GLU A 46 19.22 14.03 -9.23
CA GLU A 46 17.99 13.30 -9.56
C GLU A 46 16.85 13.69 -8.63
N PHE A 47 17.17 13.81 -7.34
CA PHE A 47 16.19 14.23 -6.35
C PHE A 47 15.75 15.69 -6.54
N GLU A 48 16.68 16.61 -6.80
CA GLU A 48 16.37 18.02 -7.09
C GLU A 48 15.51 18.14 -8.36
N ALA A 49 15.80 17.36 -9.40
CA ALA A 49 14.99 17.34 -10.63
C ALA A 49 13.57 16.79 -10.35
N LEU A 50 13.42 15.78 -9.50
CA LEU A 50 12.13 15.25 -9.06
C LEU A 50 11.34 16.31 -8.30
N GLU A 51 11.95 16.97 -7.32
CA GLU A 51 11.33 18.02 -6.51
C GLU A 51 10.85 19.18 -7.38
N GLN A 52 11.68 19.62 -8.33
CA GLN A 52 11.33 20.69 -9.27
C GLN A 52 10.12 20.29 -10.13
N GLN A 53 10.14 19.12 -10.78
CA GLN A 53 9.05 18.66 -11.64
C GLN A 53 7.72 18.54 -10.89
N LEU A 54 7.74 18.00 -9.66
CA LEU A 54 6.54 17.91 -8.82
C LEU A 54 5.99 19.31 -8.48
N SER A 55 6.88 20.24 -8.09
CA SER A 55 6.52 21.62 -7.75
C SER A 55 5.91 22.37 -8.94
N GLU A 56 6.55 22.30 -10.12
CA GLU A 56 6.06 22.93 -11.34
C GLU A 56 4.70 22.37 -11.79
N ALA A 57 4.49 21.06 -11.57
CA ALA A 57 3.22 20.40 -11.91
C ALA A 57 2.10 20.65 -10.91
N GLY A 58 2.41 21.13 -9.68
CA GLY A 58 1.48 21.25 -8.57
C GLY A 58 1.01 19.88 -8.06
N VAL A 59 1.86 18.86 -8.15
CA VAL A 59 1.63 17.50 -7.66
C VAL A 59 2.48 17.26 -6.43
N SER A 60 1.92 16.58 -5.43
CA SER A 60 2.58 16.30 -4.16
C SER A 60 2.65 14.79 -3.90
N ILE A 61 3.59 14.39 -3.04
CA ILE A 61 3.71 13.01 -2.58
C ILE A 61 2.97 12.89 -1.25
N ASN A 62 1.91 12.08 -1.20
CA ASN A 62 1.15 11.84 0.02
C ASN A 62 1.75 10.75 0.91
N CYS A 63 2.35 9.75 0.28
CA CYS A 63 2.97 8.62 0.97
C CYS A 63 4.18 8.13 0.18
N TYR A 64 5.25 7.79 0.88
CA TYR A 64 6.37 7.04 0.30
C TYR A 64 6.00 5.57 0.30
N GLY A 65 5.53 5.09 -0.86
CA GLY A 65 4.91 3.77 -1.05
C GLY A 65 5.88 2.60 -1.07
N ARG A 66 7.12 2.78 -0.62
CA ARG A 66 8.10 1.69 -0.49
C ARG A 66 7.77 0.81 0.71
N ALA A 67 7.73 -0.49 0.47
CA ALA A 67 7.44 -1.47 1.51
C ALA A 67 8.68 -1.76 2.37
N VAL A 68 8.92 -0.95 3.39
CA VAL A 68 9.99 -1.16 4.40
C VAL A 68 9.64 -2.39 5.25
N ALA A 69 10.64 -3.20 5.62
CA ALA A 69 10.47 -4.46 6.37
C ALA A 69 9.46 -5.44 5.72
N ASN A 70 9.53 -5.56 4.39
CA ASN A 70 8.58 -6.33 3.58
C ASN A 70 8.80 -7.86 3.70
N TRP A 71 8.01 -8.59 2.93
CA TRP A 71 8.04 -10.06 2.83
C TRP A 71 9.37 -10.69 2.37
N ALA A 72 10.32 -9.92 1.88
CA ALA A 72 11.68 -10.40 1.56
C ALA A 72 12.66 -10.22 2.74
N CYS A 73 12.23 -9.54 3.81
CA CYS A 73 13.06 -9.28 4.98
C CYS A 73 12.78 -10.34 6.05
N HIS A 74 13.79 -11.18 6.35
CA HIS A 74 13.69 -12.22 7.35
C HIS A 74 13.87 -11.64 8.77
N PRO A 75 12.95 -11.85 9.72
CA PRO A 75 13.00 -11.20 11.03
C PRO A 75 14.23 -11.57 11.88
N ARG A 76 14.78 -12.79 11.69
CA ARG A 76 15.97 -13.26 12.43
C ARG A 76 17.31 -12.85 11.81
N LYS A 77 17.29 -12.19 10.63
CA LYS A 77 18.50 -11.69 9.98
C LYS A 77 18.70 -10.21 10.29
N ASP A 78 19.78 -9.89 10.95
CA ASP A 78 20.09 -8.50 11.29
C ASP A 78 20.44 -7.68 10.06
N GLU A 79 20.99 -8.29 9.01
CA GLU A 79 21.26 -7.64 7.73
C GLU A 79 19.99 -7.13 7.03
N ASP A 80 18.86 -7.88 7.11
CA ASP A 80 17.58 -7.47 6.55
C ASP A 80 16.94 -6.33 7.37
N PHE A 81 17.14 -6.36 8.68
CA PHE A 81 16.74 -5.26 9.55
C PHE A 81 17.55 -4.00 9.27
N GLU A 82 18.88 -4.08 9.21
CA GLU A 82 19.74 -2.94 8.91
C GLU A 82 19.50 -2.37 7.51
N LYS A 83 19.15 -3.20 6.54
CA LYS A 83 18.71 -2.76 5.22
C LYS A 83 17.43 -1.90 5.32
N SER A 84 16.44 -2.35 6.05
CA SER A 84 15.19 -1.61 6.28
C SER A 84 15.44 -0.29 7.03
N ARG A 85 16.27 -0.33 8.06
CA ARG A 85 16.68 0.82 8.84
C ARG A 85 17.44 1.86 8.01
N LYS A 86 18.39 1.42 7.19
CA LYS A 86 19.13 2.27 6.27
C LYS A 86 18.22 2.94 5.24
N GLU A 87 17.26 2.18 4.70
CA GLU A 87 16.28 2.71 3.75
C GLU A 87 15.47 3.86 4.37
N LEU A 88 15.00 3.71 5.61
CA LEU A 88 14.33 4.78 6.35
C LEU A 88 15.22 6.02 6.49
N LEU A 89 16.41 5.84 7.03
CA LEU A 89 17.34 6.94 7.33
C LEU A 89 17.75 7.72 6.06
N THR A 90 17.78 7.07 4.91
CA THR A 90 18.09 7.73 3.63
C THR A 90 16.87 8.39 2.99
N ALA A 91 15.66 7.84 3.18
CA ALA A 91 14.45 8.37 2.59
C ALA A 91 13.86 9.56 3.38
N ILE A 92 13.91 9.51 4.71
CA ILE A 92 13.29 10.51 5.60
C ILE A 92 13.68 11.97 5.26
N PRO A 93 14.96 12.34 5.10
CA PRO A 93 15.30 13.73 4.76
C PRO A 93 14.68 14.21 3.45
N ARG A 94 14.54 13.31 2.46
CA ARG A 94 13.91 13.61 1.18
C ARG A 94 12.40 13.67 1.28
N MET A 95 11.80 12.80 2.08
CA MET A 95 10.38 12.88 2.40
C MET A 95 10.03 14.21 3.06
N GLN A 96 10.86 14.67 4.00
CA GLN A 96 10.67 15.95 4.69
C GLN A 96 10.76 17.14 3.72
N LYS A 97 11.72 17.13 2.77
CA LYS A 97 11.80 18.16 1.71
C LYS A 97 10.55 18.19 0.81
N LEU A 98 10.01 17.01 0.48
CA LEU A 98 8.78 16.88 -0.30
C LEU A 98 7.49 17.14 0.50
N GLY A 99 7.60 17.38 1.82
CA GLY A 99 6.43 17.51 2.70
C GLY A 99 5.64 16.20 2.89
N CYS A 100 6.20 15.06 2.49
CA CYS A 100 5.61 13.74 2.65
C CYS A 100 5.76 13.27 4.10
N LYS A 101 4.64 12.99 4.78
CA LYS A 101 4.62 12.64 6.21
C LYS A 101 4.29 11.18 6.49
N MET A 102 4.01 10.37 5.49
CA MET A 102 3.69 8.96 5.65
C MET A 102 4.61 8.11 4.79
N LEU A 103 5.06 7.00 5.33
CA LEU A 103 5.68 5.93 4.55
C LEU A 103 4.89 4.64 4.70
N ARG A 104 4.95 3.79 3.69
CA ARG A 104 4.41 2.43 3.75
C ARG A 104 5.44 1.49 4.34
N GLY A 105 5.05 0.81 5.41
CA GLY A 105 5.85 -0.20 6.07
C GLY A 105 5.10 -1.51 6.25
N MET A 106 5.86 -2.54 6.60
CA MET A 106 5.38 -3.89 6.87
C MET A 106 6.00 -4.42 8.16
N SER A 107 5.84 -5.70 8.44
CA SER A 107 6.29 -6.35 9.68
C SER A 107 7.02 -7.67 9.43
N PHE A 108 7.91 -7.67 8.45
CA PHE A 108 8.77 -8.78 8.07
C PHE A 108 8.04 -10.03 7.55
N LEU A 109 8.79 -10.89 6.90
CA LEU A 109 8.38 -12.24 6.53
C LEU A 109 8.03 -13.05 7.78
N VAL A 110 7.05 -13.94 7.64
CA VAL A 110 6.88 -15.06 8.57
C VAL A 110 7.48 -16.30 7.94
N PRO A 111 8.52 -16.91 8.55
CA PRO A 111 9.12 -18.12 8.01
C PRO A 111 8.10 -19.27 7.93
N GLU A 112 8.19 -20.09 6.87
CA GLU A 112 7.24 -21.19 6.63
C GLU A 112 7.39 -22.34 7.63
N ASP A 113 8.57 -22.48 8.24
CA ASP A 113 8.96 -23.54 9.17
C ASP A 113 8.70 -23.19 10.64
N GLU A 114 8.24 -21.96 10.92
CA GLU A 114 7.84 -21.56 12.28
C GLU A 114 6.38 -21.11 12.34
N PRO A 115 5.70 -21.36 13.48
CA PRO A 115 4.39 -20.76 13.72
C PRO A 115 4.48 -19.24 13.81
N GLY A 116 3.63 -18.56 13.04
CA GLY A 116 3.61 -17.09 13.02
C GLY A 116 3.26 -16.44 14.37
N ASP A 117 2.57 -17.16 15.22
CA ASP A 117 2.17 -16.77 16.58
C ASP A 117 3.09 -17.32 17.68
N SER A 118 4.30 -17.78 17.33
CA SER A 118 5.31 -18.17 18.31
C SER A 118 5.72 -16.92 19.13
N PRO A 119 5.69 -16.97 20.48
CA PRO A 119 6.03 -15.81 21.30
C PRO A 119 7.44 -15.28 21.06
N GLU A 120 8.37 -16.15 20.70
CA GLU A 120 9.75 -15.76 20.38
C GLU A 120 9.80 -14.96 19.09
N LEU A 121 9.16 -15.45 18.02
CA LEU A 121 9.12 -14.75 16.73
C LEU A 121 8.38 -13.42 16.85
N GLU A 122 7.24 -13.39 17.52
CA GLU A 122 6.50 -12.16 17.82
C GLU A 122 7.38 -11.15 18.56
N GLY A 123 8.12 -11.59 19.57
CA GLY A 123 9.04 -10.72 20.32
C GLY A 123 10.12 -10.06 19.44
N ILE A 124 10.69 -10.82 18.52
CA ILE A 124 11.70 -10.32 17.57
C ILE A 124 11.08 -9.30 16.60
N ILE A 125 9.94 -9.65 15.99
CA ILE A 125 9.24 -8.79 15.02
C ILE A 125 8.81 -7.48 15.68
N PHE A 126 8.17 -7.56 16.86
CA PHE A 126 7.68 -6.40 17.58
C PHE A 126 8.80 -5.45 17.98
N ALA A 127 9.93 -5.98 18.46
CA ALA A 127 11.09 -5.16 18.80
C ALA A 127 11.63 -4.41 17.58
N LYS A 128 11.79 -5.11 16.44
CA LYS A 128 12.33 -4.51 15.21
C LYS A 128 11.34 -3.48 14.61
N VAL A 129 10.05 -3.78 14.57
CA VAL A 129 9.03 -2.81 14.08
C VAL A 129 8.98 -1.59 14.98
N ARG A 130 9.02 -1.77 16.30
CA ARG A 130 9.02 -0.66 17.27
C ARG A 130 10.22 0.27 17.05
N GLU A 131 11.40 -0.26 16.76
CA GLU A 131 12.59 0.55 16.43
C GLU A 131 12.40 1.35 15.13
N LEU A 132 11.87 0.73 14.07
CA LEU A 132 11.59 1.42 12.81
C LEU A 132 10.55 2.53 13.00
N VAL A 133 9.50 2.26 13.76
CA VAL A 133 8.45 3.24 14.08
C VAL A 133 9.01 4.38 14.91
N LYS A 134 9.89 4.09 15.87
CA LYS A 134 10.57 5.12 16.67
C LYS A 134 11.42 6.06 15.82
N ILE A 135 12.13 5.54 14.82
CA ILE A 135 12.87 6.37 13.86
C ILE A 135 11.90 7.31 13.11
N CYS A 136 10.75 6.81 12.69
CA CYS A 136 9.72 7.62 12.03
C CYS A 136 9.18 8.70 12.97
N GLU A 137 8.79 8.34 14.18
CA GLU A 137 8.25 9.24 15.20
C GLU A 137 9.21 10.38 15.52
N ASP A 138 10.49 10.07 15.73
CA ASP A 138 11.54 11.07 16.03
C ASP A 138 11.75 12.07 14.87
N ASN A 139 11.31 11.73 13.67
CA ASN A 139 11.42 12.57 12.47
C ASN A 139 10.08 13.14 11.98
N GLY A 140 9.01 12.99 12.76
CA GLY A 140 7.67 13.49 12.40
C GLY A 140 7.04 12.77 11.20
N ILE A 141 7.42 11.50 10.98
CA ILE A 141 6.89 10.64 9.91
C ILE A 141 5.96 9.58 10.53
N VAL A 142 4.90 9.26 9.83
CA VAL A 142 3.96 8.19 10.18
C VAL A 142 4.38 6.90 9.46
N TYR A 143 4.51 5.82 10.21
CA TYR A 143 4.68 4.46 9.68
C TYR A 143 3.31 3.85 9.42
N GLY A 144 2.87 3.85 8.17
CA GLY A 144 1.64 3.22 7.72
C GLY A 144 1.87 1.73 7.46
N HIS A 145 1.43 0.87 8.37
CA HIS A 145 1.56 -0.58 8.20
C HIS A 145 0.51 -1.12 7.25
N GLU A 146 0.95 -1.83 6.19
CA GLU A 146 0.04 -2.45 5.22
C GLU A 146 -0.22 -3.93 5.56
N ASN A 147 -1.49 -4.34 5.44
CA ASN A 147 -1.94 -5.74 5.56
C ASN A 147 -1.59 -6.57 4.30
N CYS A 148 -0.30 -6.76 4.05
CA CYS A 148 0.23 -7.55 2.94
C CYS A 148 0.75 -8.92 3.41
N MET A 149 1.61 -9.58 2.64
CA MET A 149 2.25 -10.87 2.98
C MET A 149 3.38 -10.69 4.01
N ASN A 150 3.03 -10.32 5.23
CA ASN A 150 3.94 -10.10 6.35
C ASN A 150 3.25 -10.53 7.64
N TYR A 151 3.92 -10.43 8.80
CA TYR A 151 3.34 -10.85 10.08
C TYR A 151 1.95 -10.23 10.33
N GLY A 152 1.82 -8.92 10.26
CA GLY A 152 0.53 -8.26 10.48
C GLY A 152 -0.54 -8.66 9.47
N GLY A 153 -0.16 -9.00 8.24
CA GLY A 153 -1.07 -9.44 7.18
C GLY A 153 -1.57 -10.89 7.30
N MET A 154 -1.04 -11.69 8.24
CA MET A 154 -1.53 -13.06 8.47
C MET A 154 -2.99 -13.11 8.93
N SER A 155 -3.44 -12.11 9.67
CA SER A 155 -4.83 -11.92 10.05
C SER A 155 -5.02 -10.59 10.79
N TYR A 156 -6.28 -10.16 10.93
CA TYR A 156 -6.59 -8.99 11.75
C TYR A 156 -6.11 -9.13 13.22
N VAL A 157 -6.03 -10.36 13.75
CA VAL A 157 -5.54 -10.59 15.12
C VAL A 157 -4.06 -10.25 15.23
N HIS A 158 -3.25 -10.66 14.25
CA HIS A 158 -1.83 -10.33 14.22
C HIS A 158 -1.59 -8.83 14.04
N THR A 159 -2.41 -8.17 13.20
CA THR A 159 -2.38 -6.70 13.08
C THR A 159 -2.68 -6.03 14.44
N LEU A 160 -3.73 -6.46 15.15
CA LEU A 160 -4.09 -5.87 16.43
C LEU A 160 -3.03 -6.11 17.51
N LYS A 161 -2.44 -7.32 17.58
CA LYS A 161 -1.30 -7.61 18.44
C LYS A 161 -0.11 -6.69 18.15
N LEU A 162 0.17 -6.44 16.86
CA LEU A 162 1.26 -5.57 16.45
C LEU A 162 1.01 -4.11 16.85
N ILE A 163 -0.22 -3.61 16.67
CA ILE A 163 -0.61 -2.27 17.12
C ILE A 163 -0.43 -2.10 18.61
N ASP A 164 -0.94 -3.06 19.40
CA ASP A 164 -0.82 -3.05 20.86
C ASP A 164 0.66 -3.11 21.30
N ALA A 165 1.45 -3.97 20.64
CA ALA A 165 2.87 -4.10 20.96
C ALA A 165 3.69 -2.87 20.57
N VAL A 166 3.41 -2.22 19.46
CA VAL A 166 4.15 -1.02 19.01
C VAL A 166 3.81 0.19 19.88
N ASP A 167 2.53 0.39 20.18
CA ASP A 167 1.99 1.44 21.06
C ASP A 167 2.60 2.83 20.79
N SER A 168 2.51 3.30 19.53
CA SER A 168 3.03 4.59 19.12
C SER A 168 2.00 5.36 18.29
N PRO A 169 1.82 6.67 18.49
CA PRO A 169 0.96 7.51 17.65
C PRO A 169 1.49 7.66 16.22
N ALA A 170 2.76 7.32 15.96
CA ALA A 170 3.36 7.29 14.64
C ALA A 170 3.10 5.97 13.89
N PHE A 171 2.39 5.01 14.49
CA PHE A 171 2.03 3.74 13.85
C PHE A 171 0.54 3.71 13.51
N THR A 172 0.21 3.59 12.23
CA THR A 172 -1.17 3.52 11.73
C THR A 172 -1.32 2.41 10.70
N LEU A 173 -2.53 2.18 10.22
CA LEU A 173 -2.76 1.18 9.17
C LEU A 173 -3.02 1.83 7.82
N ILE A 174 -2.35 1.28 6.82
CA ILE A 174 -2.74 1.34 5.41
C ILE A 174 -3.51 0.06 5.12
N PHE A 175 -4.81 0.15 4.92
CA PHE A 175 -5.64 -1.02 4.64
C PHE A 175 -5.76 -1.25 3.14
N ASP A 176 -5.18 -2.36 2.66
CA ASP A 176 -5.37 -2.83 1.29
C ASP A 176 -6.59 -3.74 1.20
N THR A 177 -7.54 -3.40 0.33
CA THR A 177 -8.82 -4.11 0.18
C THR A 177 -8.66 -5.46 -0.52
N GLY A 178 -7.65 -5.63 -1.37
CA GLY A 178 -7.45 -6.81 -2.20
C GLY A 178 -6.54 -7.87 -1.58
N ASN A 179 -5.59 -7.47 -0.73
CA ASN A 179 -4.65 -8.43 -0.15
C ASN A 179 -5.34 -9.57 0.62
N PRO A 180 -6.40 -9.37 1.41
CA PRO A 180 -7.10 -10.47 2.07
C PRO A 180 -7.77 -11.45 1.10
N CYS A 181 -8.12 -11.04 -0.11
CA CYS A 181 -8.83 -11.88 -1.09
C CYS A 181 -8.11 -13.18 -1.42
N PHE A 182 -6.78 -13.19 -1.35
CA PHE A 182 -5.93 -14.33 -1.71
C PHE A 182 -4.91 -14.70 -0.63
N ASN A 183 -4.96 -14.06 0.52
CA ASN A 183 -4.14 -14.43 1.67
C ASN A 183 -4.92 -15.34 2.62
N LEU A 184 -4.21 -16.33 3.18
CA LEU A 184 -4.79 -17.25 4.15
C LEU A 184 -4.87 -16.61 5.53
N ARG A 185 -5.99 -16.82 6.23
CA ARG A 185 -6.15 -16.41 7.62
C ARG A 185 -5.45 -17.40 8.53
N GLN A 186 -4.24 -17.09 8.93
CA GLN A 186 -3.38 -17.98 9.71
C GLN A 186 -3.71 -17.93 11.22
N LEU A 187 -4.92 -18.35 11.56
CA LEU A 187 -5.39 -18.52 12.95
C LEU A 187 -5.79 -19.97 13.20
N GLY A 188 -5.31 -20.54 14.29
CA GLY A 188 -5.58 -21.92 14.65
C GLY A 188 -4.72 -22.91 13.87
N SER A 189 -5.31 -23.99 13.36
CA SER A 189 -4.59 -25.07 12.65
C SER A 189 -4.95 -25.12 11.16
N LYS A 190 -4.00 -25.61 10.35
CA LYS A 190 -4.23 -25.86 8.92
C LYS A 190 -5.35 -26.89 8.69
N PRO A 191 -6.11 -26.83 7.57
CA PRO A 191 -5.98 -25.84 6.50
C PRO A 191 -6.56 -24.48 6.88
N TYR A 192 -5.84 -23.42 6.53
CA TYR A 192 -6.30 -22.05 6.80
C TYR A 192 -7.28 -21.58 5.71
N PRO A 193 -8.41 -20.94 6.08
CA PRO A 193 -9.31 -20.33 5.10
C PRO A 193 -8.72 -19.06 4.51
N ILE A 194 -9.22 -18.64 3.34
CA ILE A 194 -8.97 -17.32 2.78
C ILE A 194 -9.55 -16.26 3.73
N GLN A 195 -8.88 -15.12 3.84
CA GLN A 195 -9.34 -14.01 4.66
C GLN A 195 -10.57 -13.33 4.02
N SER A 196 -11.41 -12.73 4.86
CA SER A 196 -12.43 -11.79 4.43
C SER A 196 -11.91 -10.36 4.56
N SER A 197 -11.92 -9.60 3.45
CA SER A 197 -11.55 -8.18 3.46
C SER A 197 -12.46 -7.38 4.39
N TRP A 198 -13.76 -7.68 4.36
CA TRP A 198 -14.74 -7.02 5.22
C TRP A 198 -14.50 -7.29 6.71
N GLU A 199 -14.25 -8.57 7.10
CA GLU A 199 -13.98 -8.91 8.50
C GLU A 199 -12.70 -8.21 8.97
N PHE A 200 -11.62 -8.29 8.18
CA PHE A 200 -10.34 -7.65 8.50
C PHE A 200 -10.50 -6.13 8.67
N TYR A 201 -11.11 -5.49 7.66
CA TYR A 201 -11.41 -4.07 7.69
C TYR A 201 -12.16 -3.66 8.95
N ARG A 202 -13.29 -4.30 9.23
CA ARG A 202 -14.12 -3.95 10.39
C ARG A 202 -13.39 -4.09 11.74
N ARG A 203 -12.55 -5.10 11.88
CA ARG A 203 -11.77 -5.33 13.10
C ARG A 203 -10.68 -4.28 13.31
N CYS A 204 -10.05 -3.85 12.22
CA CYS A 204 -8.93 -2.92 12.26
C CYS A 204 -9.31 -1.45 11.99
N ARG A 205 -10.57 -1.19 11.65
CA ARG A 205 -11.07 0.11 11.20
C ARG A 205 -10.65 1.33 12.04
N PRO A 206 -10.65 1.30 13.39
CA PRO A 206 -10.25 2.46 14.19
C PRO A 206 -8.82 2.93 13.97
N PHE A 207 -7.96 2.09 13.41
CA PHE A 207 -6.54 2.33 13.19
C PHE A 207 -6.21 2.67 11.74
N ILE A 208 -7.19 2.58 10.83
CA ILE A 208 -7.00 2.82 9.39
C ILE A 208 -7.02 4.31 9.11
N THR A 209 -5.89 4.84 8.63
CA THR A 209 -5.75 6.24 8.22
C THR A 209 -5.51 6.40 6.73
N HIS A 210 -5.22 5.32 6.03
CA HIS A 210 -5.00 5.27 4.58
C HIS A 210 -5.54 3.97 4.01
N VAL A 211 -6.03 4.00 2.76
CA VAL A 211 -6.62 2.81 2.11
C VAL A 211 -5.99 2.61 0.74
N HIS A 212 -5.56 1.38 0.46
CA HIS A 212 -5.20 0.94 -0.89
C HIS A 212 -6.38 0.22 -1.53
N ILE A 213 -6.67 0.60 -2.75
CA ILE A 213 -7.74 0.00 -3.55
C ILE A 213 -7.13 -0.98 -4.53
N LYS A 214 -7.35 -2.23 -4.21
CA LYS A 214 -7.02 -3.41 -5.00
C LYS A 214 -8.22 -4.36 -4.93
N ASP A 215 -8.46 -5.14 -5.95
CA ASP A 215 -9.46 -6.19 -5.89
C ASP A 215 -8.98 -7.41 -6.66
N ALA A 216 -9.37 -8.58 -6.20
CA ALA A 216 -8.95 -9.85 -6.78
C ALA A 216 -9.94 -10.97 -6.51
N VAL A 217 -9.81 -12.03 -7.32
CA VAL A 217 -10.42 -13.32 -7.05
C VAL A 217 -9.31 -14.33 -6.82
N ALA A 218 -9.42 -15.11 -5.75
CA ALA A 218 -8.49 -16.19 -5.46
C ALA A 218 -8.59 -17.31 -6.49
N LEU A 219 -7.46 -17.79 -6.99
CA LEU A 219 -7.35 -19.01 -7.80
C LEU A 219 -6.77 -20.10 -6.91
N PRO A 220 -7.61 -21.04 -6.39
CA PRO A 220 -7.16 -22.08 -5.47
C PRO A 220 -6.10 -22.97 -6.09
N LYS A 221 -5.15 -23.41 -5.26
CA LYS A 221 -4.14 -24.41 -5.63
C LYS A 221 -4.52 -25.78 -5.06
N ALA A 222 -4.16 -26.82 -5.81
CA ALA A 222 -4.49 -28.20 -5.46
C ALA A 222 -3.84 -28.68 -4.15
N ASP A 223 -2.69 -28.10 -3.79
CA ASP A 223 -1.93 -28.41 -2.58
C ASP A 223 -2.42 -27.66 -1.33
N GLY A 224 -3.46 -26.82 -1.45
CA GLY A 224 -3.99 -26.03 -0.35
C GLY A 224 -3.07 -24.87 0.09
N SER A 225 -2.01 -24.58 -0.65
CA SER A 225 -1.17 -23.42 -0.41
C SER A 225 -1.90 -22.11 -0.74
N ARG A 226 -1.27 -20.96 -0.46
CA ARG A 226 -1.84 -19.67 -0.75
C ARG A 226 -2.27 -19.58 -2.22
N PRO A 227 -3.54 -19.21 -2.49
CA PRO A 227 -4.05 -19.04 -3.85
C PRO A 227 -3.28 -17.98 -4.62
N ASP A 228 -3.25 -18.10 -5.94
CA ASP A 228 -2.78 -17.04 -6.80
C ASP A 228 -3.90 -15.97 -6.98
N PRO A 229 -3.56 -14.69 -7.00
CA PRO A 229 -4.54 -13.64 -7.29
C PRO A 229 -4.81 -13.55 -8.79
N ARG A 230 -6.07 -13.45 -9.16
CA ARG A 230 -6.49 -12.85 -10.42
C ARG A 230 -7.04 -11.47 -10.11
N TYR A 231 -6.24 -10.44 -10.40
CA TYR A 231 -6.63 -9.05 -10.16
C TYR A 231 -7.79 -8.64 -11.06
N THR A 232 -8.71 -7.84 -10.51
CA THR A 232 -9.92 -7.35 -11.16
C THR A 232 -10.04 -5.84 -10.97
N PHE A 233 -10.98 -5.21 -11.68
CA PHE A 233 -11.38 -3.86 -11.33
C PHE A 233 -12.00 -3.83 -9.93
N ALA A 234 -11.87 -2.71 -9.24
CA ALA A 234 -12.42 -2.52 -7.91
C ALA A 234 -13.96 -2.73 -7.89
N GLY A 235 -14.43 -3.64 -7.06
CA GLY A 235 -15.83 -4.04 -6.96
C GLY A 235 -16.22 -5.24 -7.83
N ASP A 236 -15.31 -5.77 -8.66
CA ASP A 236 -15.55 -6.95 -9.50
C ASP A 236 -14.91 -8.23 -8.90
N GLY A 237 -14.17 -8.09 -7.81
CA GLY A 237 -13.54 -9.18 -7.08
C GLY A 237 -14.26 -9.53 -5.77
N THR A 238 -13.49 -10.05 -4.82
CA THR A 238 -13.97 -10.49 -3.50
C THR A 238 -13.47 -9.61 -2.36
N GLY A 239 -12.95 -8.40 -2.68
CA GLY A 239 -12.38 -7.43 -1.71
C GLY A 239 -13.41 -6.63 -0.92
N ASP A 240 -14.70 -6.90 -1.08
CA ASP A 240 -15.79 -6.18 -0.40
C ASP A 240 -15.72 -4.65 -0.57
N VAL A 241 -15.12 -4.17 -1.68
CA VAL A 241 -14.79 -2.76 -1.90
C VAL A 241 -16.00 -1.85 -1.72
N ARG A 242 -17.18 -2.22 -2.27
CA ARG A 242 -18.40 -1.41 -2.14
C ARG A 242 -18.82 -1.25 -0.69
N ALA A 243 -18.83 -2.32 0.09
CA ALA A 243 -19.23 -2.30 1.48
C ALA A 243 -18.25 -1.45 2.32
N ILE A 244 -16.96 -1.57 2.06
CA ILE A 244 -15.91 -0.79 2.72
C ILE A 244 -16.06 0.70 2.38
N MET A 245 -16.29 1.06 1.10
CA MET A 245 -16.45 2.46 0.71
C MET A 245 -17.71 3.09 1.31
N ILE A 246 -18.80 2.33 1.45
CA ILE A 246 -20.02 2.81 2.13
C ILE A 246 -19.76 3.07 3.60
N ASP A 247 -19.12 2.14 4.33
CA ASP A 247 -18.82 2.29 5.76
C ASP A 247 -17.82 3.43 6.02
N LEU A 248 -16.82 3.60 5.17
CA LEU A 248 -15.88 4.72 5.25
C LEU A 248 -16.61 6.07 5.11
N ARG A 249 -17.53 6.17 4.15
CA ARG A 249 -18.36 7.38 3.99
C ARG A 249 -19.21 7.65 5.23
N GLU A 250 -19.95 6.64 5.69
CA GLU A 250 -20.86 6.79 6.83
C GLU A 250 -20.15 7.15 8.13
N SER A 251 -18.90 6.75 8.23
CA SER A 251 -18.04 7.10 9.36
C SER A 251 -17.31 8.43 9.24
N GLY A 252 -17.46 9.15 8.14
CA GLY A 252 -16.79 10.42 7.91
C GLY A 252 -15.29 10.30 7.68
N TYR A 253 -14.83 9.21 7.04
CA TYR A 253 -13.42 9.02 6.69
C TYR A 253 -12.87 10.19 5.87
N ASP A 254 -11.72 10.72 6.27
CA ASP A 254 -11.08 11.89 5.64
C ASP A 254 -9.61 11.63 5.26
N GLY A 255 -9.21 10.38 5.19
CA GLY A 255 -7.86 9.95 4.81
C GLY A 255 -7.64 9.84 3.31
N GLY A 256 -6.49 9.32 2.92
CA GLY A 256 -6.13 9.05 1.53
C GLY A 256 -6.69 7.73 1.02
N ILE A 257 -7.03 7.69 -0.24
CA ILE A 257 -7.43 6.49 -0.97
C ILE A 257 -6.51 6.37 -2.19
N THR A 258 -5.65 5.34 -2.19
CA THR A 258 -4.63 5.11 -3.22
C THR A 258 -5.01 3.93 -4.12
N MET A 259 -4.92 4.13 -5.42
CA MET A 259 -5.12 3.06 -6.40
C MET A 259 -3.86 2.20 -6.53
N GLU A 260 -4.02 0.88 -6.36
CA GLU A 260 -2.99 -0.15 -6.58
C GLU A 260 -3.57 -1.30 -7.44
N PRO A 261 -3.82 -1.07 -8.73
CA PRO A 261 -4.63 -1.96 -9.56
C PRO A 261 -4.09 -3.36 -9.78
N HIS A 262 -2.81 -3.50 -10.13
CA HIS A 262 -2.16 -4.72 -10.61
C HIS A 262 -2.82 -5.39 -11.84
N VAL A 263 -3.84 -4.79 -12.43
CA VAL A 263 -4.62 -5.36 -13.55
C VAL A 263 -3.82 -5.33 -14.86
N GLY A 264 -3.01 -4.29 -15.05
CA GLY A 264 -2.22 -4.12 -16.29
C GLY A 264 -0.84 -4.72 -16.24
N THR A 265 -0.28 -4.87 -15.06
CA THR A 265 1.06 -5.44 -14.85
C THR A 265 1.19 -5.92 -13.43
N VAL A 266 1.40 -7.22 -13.25
CA VAL A 266 1.84 -7.73 -11.96
C VAL A 266 3.31 -7.36 -11.81
N PHE A 267 3.63 -6.44 -10.90
CA PHE A 267 5.00 -5.91 -10.69
C PHE A 267 6.04 -7.01 -10.45
N HIS A 268 5.60 -8.16 -9.96
CA HIS A 268 6.45 -9.31 -9.66
C HIS A 268 6.62 -10.29 -10.82
N ASP A 269 5.88 -10.11 -11.93
CA ASP A 269 6.07 -10.94 -13.12
C ASP A 269 7.30 -10.47 -13.90
N GLN A 270 8.38 -11.26 -13.79
CA GLN A 270 9.64 -11.00 -14.47
C GLN A 270 9.59 -11.34 -15.97
N ASN A 271 8.58 -12.07 -16.42
CA ASN A 271 8.43 -12.53 -17.81
C ASN A 271 7.52 -11.61 -18.64
N ALA A 272 6.80 -10.67 -18.01
CA ALA A 272 5.96 -9.73 -18.75
C ALA A 272 6.80 -8.76 -19.57
N ASP A 273 6.44 -8.57 -20.84
CA ASP A 273 6.98 -7.46 -21.65
C ASP A 273 6.53 -6.14 -20.99
N LYS A 274 7.51 -5.33 -20.59
CA LYS A 274 7.28 -4.05 -19.92
C LYS A 274 7.76 -2.86 -20.73
N ASP A 275 8.51 -3.10 -21.80
CA ASP A 275 9.32 -2.09 -22.48
C ASP A 275 8.81 -1.72 -23.87
N SER A 276 8.01 -2.58 -24.52
CA SER A 276 7.39 -2.20 -25.80
C SER A 276 6.42 -1.02 -25.66
N GLU A 277 6.27 -0.23 -26.71
CA GLU A 277 5.34 0.91 -26.72
C GLU A 277 3.88 0.45 -26.55
N GLU A 278 3.53 -0.72 -27.05
CA GLU A 278 2.24 -1.36 -26.86
C GLU A 278 1.99 -1.67 -25.38
N ALA A 279 2.98 -2.26 -24.69
CA ALA A 279 2.89 -2.59 -23.25
C ALA A 279 2.78 -1.32 -22.39
N LYS A 280 3.55 -0.28 -22.70
CA LYS A 280 3.48 1.04 -22.04
C LYS A 280 2.11 1.68 -22.25
N SER A 281 1.61 1.73 -23.49
CA SER A 281 0.30 2.28 -23.81
C SER A 281 -0.82 1.52 -23.12
N PHE A 282 -0.75 0.19 -23.09
CA PHE A 282 -1.71 -0.66 -22.41
C PHE A 282 -1.73 -0.39 -20.89
N ARG A 283 -0.57 -0.36 -20.23
CA ARG A 283 -0.48 -0.07 -18.79
C ARG A 283 -1.09 1.27 -18.44
N ARG A 284 -0.74 2.31 -19.20
CA ARG A 284 -1.29 3.66 -19.01
C ARG A 284 -2.82 3.65 -19.17
N SER A 285 -3.33 3.04 -20.23
CA SER A 285 -4.77 3.01 -20.50
C SER A 285 -5.57 2.24 -19.45
N ILE A 286 -5.08 1.07 -19.03
CA ILE A 286 -5.77 0.23 -18.05
C ILE A 286 -5.74 0.85 -16.65
N TYR A 287 -4.64 1.53 -16.27
CA TYR A 287 -4.55 2.28 -15.03
C TYR A 287 -5.57 3.41 -14.97
N LEU A 288 -5.66 4.22 -16.03
CA LEU A 288 -6.65 5.29 -16.14
C LEU A 288 -8.08 4.75 -16.09
N GLU A 289 -8.34 3.66 -16.80
CA GLU A 289 -9.65 3.00 -16.78
C GLU A 289 -10.01 2.50 -15.37
N TYR A 290 -9.06 1.86 -14.67
CA TYR A 290 -9.26 1.43 -13.29
C TYR A 290 -9.64 2.60 -12.38
N CYS A 291 -8.90 3.69 -12.44
CA CYS A 291 -9.16 4.88 -11.63
C CYS A 291 -10.53 5.51 -11.94
N ARG A 292 -10.91 5.58 -13.23
CA ARG A 292 -12.23 6.11 -13.63
C ARG A 292 -13.38 5.23 -13.16
N ARG A 293 -13.26 3.91 -13.29
CA ARG A 293 -14.28 2.96 -12.79
C ARG A 293 -14.40 3.05 -11.27
N PHE A 294 -13.29 3.13 -10.55
CA PHE A 294 -13.35 3.32 -9.10
C PHE A 294 -14.01 4.65 -8.72
N THR A 295 -13.70 5.74 -9.42
CA THR A 295 -14.37 7.03 -9.20
C THR A 295 -15.88 6.93 -9.41
N GLN A 296 -16.33 6.16 -10.40
CA GLN A 296 -17.73 5.89 -10.64
C GLN A 296 -18.35 5.04 -9.53
N LEU A 297 -17.66 3.98 -9.07
CA LEU A 297 -18.07 3.15 -7.93
C LEU A 297 -18.25 4.00 -6.66
N MET A 298 -17.36 4.95 -6.39
CA MET A 298 -17.47 5.87 -5.25
C MET A 298 -18.77 6.69 -5.32
N LYS A 299 -19.14 7.21 -6.49
CA LYS A 299 -20.42 7.92 -6.69
C LYS A 299 -21.61 7.01 -6.43
N GLU A 300 -21.58 5.77 -6.92
CA GLU A 300 -22.60 4.77 -6.67
C GLU A 300 -22.71 4.38 -5.18
N CYS A 301 -21.60 4.45 -4.43
CA CYS A 301 -21.57 4.30 -2.97
C CYS A 301 -22.04 5.57 -2.23
N GLY A 302 -22.48 6.59 -2.95
CA GLY A 302 -23.04 7.81 -2.37
C GLY A 302 -22.01 8.85 -1.93
N TRP A 303 -20.75 8.74 -2.39
CA TRP A 303 -19.77 9.80 -2.16
C TRP A 303 -20.04 10.99 -3.06
N PHE A 304 -20.04 12.18 -2.48
CA PHE A 304 -20.04 13.43 -3.24
C PHE A 304 -18.59 13.86 -3.50
N LEU A 305 -18.19 13.82 -4.77
CA LEU A 305 -16.81 14.16 -5.18
C LEU A 305 -16.81 15.55 -5.82
N GLU A 306 -16.17 16.52 -5.18
CA GLU A 306 -15.99 17.86 -5.75
C GLU A 306 -14.91 17.84 -6.83
N GLY A 307 -15.32 18.03 -8.09
CA GLY A 307 -14.43 18.05 -9.24
C GLY A 307 -13.77 16.68 -9.55
N PRO A 308 -12.93 16.62 -10.57
CA PRO A 308 -12.22 15.40 -10.95
C PRO A 308 -11.19 14.95 -9.89
N GLY A 309 -10.74 15.86 -9.02
CA GLY A 309 -9.71 15.59 -8.00
C GLY A 309 -10.19 14.88 -6.74
N GLY A 310 -11.48 14.53 -6.64
CA GLY A 310 -11.97 13.65 -5.58
C GLY A 310 -11.90 14.21 -4.16
N HIS A 311 -11.94 15.54 -3.98
CA HIS A 311 -12.18 16.07 -2.64
C HIS A 311 -13.63 15.77 -2.26
N ALA A 312 -13.84 14.93 -1.24
CA ALA A 312 -15.19 14.77 -0.70
C ALA A 312 -15.52 15.99 0.15
N ALA A 313 -16.58 16.72 -0.23
CA ALA A 313 -17.14 17.70 0.66
C ALA A 313 -17.78 16.99 1.86
N LYS A 314 -17.53 17.50 3.07
CA LYS A 314 -18.38 17.17 4.22
C LYS A 314 -19.74 17.78 3.96
N ILE A 315 -20.79 16.95 3.90
CA ILE A 315 -22.18 17.40 3.97
C ILE A 315 -22.47 17.75 5.42
#